data_af2033e3db89280f777edc9363644709
#
_entry.id   af2033e3db89280f777edc9363644709
#
_cell.length_a   1.000
_cell.length_b   1.000
_cell.length_c   1.000
_cell.angle_alpha   90.00
_cell.angle_beta   90.00
_cell.angle_gamma   90.00
#
_symmetry.space_group_name_H-M   'P 1'
#
loop_
_entity.id
_entity.type
_entity.pdbx_description
1 polymer ?
#
loop_
_entity_poly.entity_id
_entity_poly.type
_entity_poly.pdbx_seq_one_letter_code
_entity_poly.pdbx_strand_id
1 'polypeptide(L)'
;HRKYSIGQLVKYAAIVMIPLLSVIYWLQLEKDEIPSQMAVGNPGIMPGEHKAMLITAQGQTIALLPSLERDICVQEDFVVKNGQAGIVYQDSKKAVSTLQYNTLKTPRGGEYTVVLSDGTKVYLNAASELKYPVQFDSKKRQVHLSGEAYFEVTRDTNRPFYVVTDAVRVKVYGTEFNVNTYGIGGTQTTLVSGKVGIRGKSSEREYMMEPSQLAEFD
;
A
#
# COMPACT_ATOMS: atom_id res chain seq x y z
N HIS A 1 -31.83 -10.09 88.62
CA HIS A 1 -30.97 -10.52 87.50
C HIS A 1 -31.82 -11.18 86.45
N ARG A 2 -32.03 -10.48 85.33
CA ARG A 2 -32.77 -11.00 84.19
C ARG A 2 -31.88 -12.03 83.44
N LYS A 3 -32.12 -13.30 83.61
CA LYS A 3 -31.45 -14.39 82.86
C LYS A 3 -32.03 -14.38 81.47
N TYR A 4 -31.27 -13.90 80.46
CA TYR A 4 -31.65 -14.08 79.06
C TYR A 4 -31.46 -15.54 78.69
N SER A 5 -32.50 -16.17 78.17
CA SER A 5 -32.43 -17.54 77.67
C SER A 5 -31.57 -17.56 76.46
N ILE A 6 -30.65 -18.56 76.37
CA ILE A 6 -29.74 -18.77 75.22
C ILE A 6 -30.52 -18.76 73.88
N GLY A 7 -31.78 -19.27 73.90
CA GLY A 7 -32.66 -19.27 72.72
C GLY A 7 -33.07 -17.86 72.23
N GLN A 8 -33.11 -16.88 73.10
CA GLN A 8 -33.38 -15.46 72.68
C GLN A 8 -32.15 -14.82 72.09
N LEU A 9 -30.98 -15.08 72.63
CA LEU A 9 -29.70 -14.62 72.08
C LEU A 9 -29.45 -15.14 70.67
N VAL A 10 -29.78 -16.44 70.39
CA VAL A 10 -29.63 -17.03 69.05
C VAL A 10 -30.57 -16.39 68.04
N LYS A 11 -31.81 -16.05 68.44
CA LYS A 11 -32.76 -15.33 67.56
C LYS A 11 -32.26 -13.94 67.14
N TYR A 12 -31.69 -13.18 68.04
CA TYR A 12 -31.13 -11.84 67.74
C TYR A 12 -29.82 -11.94 66.94
N ALA A 13 -28.97 -12.97 67.20
CA ALA A 13 -27.79 -13.24 66.45
C ALA A 13 -28.11 -13.52 64.98
N ALA A 14 -29.15 -14.32 64.69
CA ALA A 14 -29.57 -14.66 63.31
C ALA A 14 -30.06 -13.42 62.56
N ILE A 15 -30.77 -12.50 63.22
CA ILE A 15 -31.29 -11.26 62.62
C ILE A 15 -30.12 -10.32 62.16
N VAL A 16 -29.00 -10.36 62.86
CA VAL A 16 -27.83 -9.52 62.55
C VAL A 16 -26.88 -10.20 61.55
N MET A 17 -26.73 -11.51 61.71
CA MET A 17 -25.78 -12.29 60.85
C MET A 17 -26.25 -12.49 59.41
N ILE A 18 -27.56 -12.64 59.17
CA ILE A 18 -28.08 -12.82 57.81
C ILE A 18 -27.82 -11.61 56.92
N PRO A 19 -28.18 -10.36 57.34
CA PRO A 19 -27.86 -9.21 56.53
C PRO A 19 -26.36 -8.96 56.39
N LEU A 20 -25.54 -9.28 57.41
CA LEU A 20 -24.10 -9.12 57.35
C LEU A 20 -23.49 -10.08 56.34
N LEU A 21 -23.91 -11.35 56.30
CA LEU A 21 -23.48 -12.33 55.33
C LEU A 21 -23.96 -11.98 53.91
N SER A 22 -25.17 -11.42 53.79
CA SER A 22 -25.67 -10.99 52.46
C SER A 22 -24.85 -9.80 51.90
N VAL A 23 -24.44 -8.88 52.75
CA VAL A 23 -23.57 -7.75 52.33
C VAL A 23 -22.18 -8.25 51.99
N ILE A 24 -21.60 -9.16 52.76
CA ILE A 24 -20.29 -9.80 52.42
C ILE A 24 -20.37 -10.57 51.11
N TYR A 25 -21.47 -11.31 50.91
CA TYR A 25 -21.72 -12.05 49.68
C TYR A 25 -21.86 -11.08 48.47
N TRP A 26 -22.55 -9.95 48.65
CA TRP A 26 -22.70 -8.93 47.61
C TRP A 26 -21.36 -8.26 47.26
N LEU A 27 -20.56 -7.93 48.27
CA LEU A 27 -19.22 -7.38 48.12
C LEU A 27 -18.21 -8.36 47.49
N GLN A 28 -18.45 -9.68 47.60
CA GLN A 28 -17.65 -10.70 46.89
C GLN A 28 -18.07 -10.85 45.45
N LEU A 29 -19.37 -10.72 45.13
CA LEU A 29 -19.86 -10.72 43.76
C LEU A 29 -19.35 -9.52 42.94
N GLU A 30 -19.13 -8.36 43.57
CA GLU A 30 -18.50 -7.22 42.86
C GLU A 30 -17.00 -7.38 42.62
N LYS A 31 -16.34 -8.38 43.23
CA LYS A 31 -14.92 -8.66 43.01
C LYS A 31 -14.63 -9.62 41.85
N ASP A 32 -15.64 -10.28 41.33
CA ASP A 32 -15.55 -10.95 40.05
C ASP A 32 -15.74 -9.93 38.92
N GLU A 33 -14.94 -8.83 38.92
CA GLU A 33 -14.60 -8.20 37.67
C GLU A 33 -13.97 -9.31 36.83
N ILE A 34 -14.72 -9.82 35.88
CA ILE A 34 -14.18 -10.55 34.74
C ILE A 34 -12.98 -9.73 34.31
N PRO A 35 -11.74 -10.27 34.39
CA PRO A 35 -10.61 -9.56 33.84
C PRO A 35 -11.05 -9.20 32.44
N SER A 36 -11.21 -7.91 32.17
CA SER A 36 -11.44 -7.41 30.82
C SER A 36 -10.40 -8.17 30.02
N GLN A 37 -10.87 -9.18 29.26
CA GLN A 37 -10.02 -9.81 28.28
C GLN A 37 -9.38 -8.60 27.62
N MET A 38 -8.08 -8.44 27.84
CA MET A 38 -7.30 -7.51 27.04
C MET A 38 -7.86 -7.76 25.66
N ALA A 39 -8.66 -6.83 25.16
CA ALA A 39 -9.02 -6.83 23.77
C ALA A 39 -7.66 -7.04 23.13
N VAL A 40 -7.43 -8.24 22.62
CA VAL A 40 -6.34 -8.49 21.70
C VAL A 40 -6.60 -7.41 20.68
N GLY A 41 -5.93 -6.27 20.88
CA GLY A 41 -6.13 -5.10 20.05
C GLY A 41 -5.92 -5.69 18.68
N ASN A 42 -7.00 -5.78 17.88
CA ASN A 42 -6.85 -6.06 16.48
C ASN A 42 -5.66 -5.22 16.10
N PRO A 43 -4.54 -5.81 15.64
CA PRO A 43 -3.42 -5.01 15.21
C PRO A 43 -4.03 -4.04 14.21
N GLY A 44 -4.28 -2.81 14.67
CA GLY A 44 -5.01 -1.82 13.91
C GLY A 44 -4.35 -1.80 12.54
N ILE A 45 -5.14 -1.84 11.47
CA ILE A 45 -4.60 -1.76 10.11
C ILE A 45 -3.72 -0.52 10.11
N MET A 46 -2.41 -0.73 10.18
CA MET A 46 -1.45 0.36 10.14
C MET A 46 -1.48 0.96 8.74
N PRO A 47 -1.42 2.28 8.59
CA PRO A 47 -1.21 2.91 7.30
C PRO A 47 0.01 2.30 6.60
N GLY A 48 0.01 2.26 5.27
CA GLY A 48 1.15 1.82 4.49
C GLY A 48 2.41 2.60 4.90
N GLU A 49 3.52 1.89 5.11
CA GLU A 49 4.81 2.52 5.38
C GLU A 49 5.51 2.84 4.05
N HIS A 50 6.13 4.01 3.95
CA HIS A 50 6.98 4.36 2.82
C HIS A 50 8.25 3.49 2.81
N LYS A 51 8.16 2.30 2.22
CA LYS A 51 9.27 1.35 2.11
C LYS A 51 9.22 0.59 0.80
N ALA A 52 10.37 0.48 0.15
CA ALA A 52 10.53 -0.28 -1.08
C ALA A 52 11.93 -0.86 -1.21
N MET A 53 12.14 -1.72 -2.19
CA MET A 53 13.44 -2.21 -2.64
C MET A 53 13.64 -1.82 -4.10
N LEU A 54 14.76 -1.19 -4.37
CA LEU A 54 15.21 -0.89 -5.74
C LEU A 54 16.22 -1.95 -6.16
N ILE A 55 15.93 -2.64 -7.26
CA ILE A 55 16.85 -3.56 -7.91
C ILE A 55 17.36 -2.85 -9.17
N THR A 56 18.65 -2.57 -9.22
CA THR A 56 19.27 -1.87 -10.35
C THR A 56 19.48 -2.81 -11.55
N ALA A 57 19.76 -2.24 -12.72
CA ALA A 57 20.08 -2.99 -13.92
C ALA A 57 21.32 -3.90 -13.75
N GLN A 58 22.22 -3.58 -12.80
CA GLN A 58 23.39 -4.38 -12.45
C GLN A 58 23.07 -5.49 -11.43
N GLY A 59 21.81 -5.61 -10.98
CA GLY A 59 21.37 -6.59 -9.98
C GLY A 59 21.64 -6.20 -8.54
N GLN A 60 22.09 -4.96 -8.27
CA GLN A 60 22.24 -4.47 -6.91
C GLN A 60 20.87 -4.22 -6.27
N THR A 61 20.67 -4.70 -5.06
CA THR A 61 19.44 -4.46 -4.30
C THR A 61 19.68 -3.40 -3.23
N ILE A 62 18.86 -2.35 -3.24
CA ILE A 62 18.96 -1.19 -2.35
C ILE A 62 17.64 -1.04 -1.60
N ALA A 63 17.68 -1.08 -0.27
CA ALA A 63 16.50 -0.77 0.56
C ALA A 63 16.25 0.73 0.56
N LEU A 64 15.01 1.11 0.32
CA LEU A 64 14.52 2.48 0.30
C LEU A 64 13.64 2.69 1.53
N LEU A 65 14.13 3.49 2.45
CA LEU A 65 13.43 3.85 3.69
C LEU A 65 13.34 5.38 3.76
N PRO A 66 12.25 5.95 4.34
CA PRO A 66 12.06 7.40 4.43
C PRO A 66 13.17 8.10 5.21
N SER A 67 13.77 7.40 6.17
CA SER A 67 14.86 7.91 7.02
C SER A 67 16.22 7.99 6.33
N LEU A 68 16.35 7.44 5.13
CA LEU A 68 17.60 7.40 4.35
C LEU A 68 17.53 8.37 3.19
N GLU A 69 17.52 9.68 3.49
CA GLU A 69 17.75 10.70 2.46
C GLU A 69 19.20 10.59 2.00
N ARG A 70 19.40 10.07 0.81
CA ARG A 70 20.72 9.97 0.19
C ARG A 70 20.64 9.91 -1.32
N ASP A 71 21.69 10.40 -1.95
CA ASP A 71 21.91 10.18 -3.38
C ASP A 71 22.32 8.72 -3.59
N ILE A 72 21.57 8.01 -4.43
CA ILE A 72 21.84 6.63 -4.81
C ILE A 72 22.46 6.66 -6.21
N CYS A 73 23.74 6.31 -6.33
CA CYS A 73 24.36 6.11 -7.63
C CYS A 73 23.82 4.81 -8.23
N VAL A 74 22.96 4.91 -9.24
CA VAL A 74 22.42 3.75 -9.97
C VAL A 74 23.34 3.35 -11.11
N GLN A 75 24.15 4.30 -11.61
CA GLN A 75 25.20 4.17 -12.61
C GLN A 75 26.17 5.36 -12.55
N GLU A 76 27.32 5.25 -13.24
CA GLU A 76 28.34 6.33 -13.30
C GLU A 76 27.78 7.69 -13.70
N ASP A 77 26.67 7.75 -14.46
CA ASP A 77 26.05 8.99 -14.97
C ASP A 77 24.63 9.24 -14.44
N PHE A 78 24.05 8.37 -13.58
CA PHE A 78 22.69 8.51 -13.07
C PHE A 78 22.65 8.51 -11.54
N VAL A 79 22.33 9.67 -11.01
CA VAL A 79 22.08 9.86 -9.58
C VAL A 79 20.57 9.87 -9.37
N VAL A 80 20.12 9.00 -8.50
CA VAL A 80 18.73 8.93 -8.05
C VAL A 80 18.68 9.51 -6.64
N LYS A 81 17.87 10.56 -6.48
CA LYS A 81 17.63 11.13 -5.15
C LYS A 81 16.52 10.36 -4.46
N ASN A 82 16.84 9.78 -3.32
CA ASN A 82 15.86 9.21 -2.40
C ASN A 82 15.52 10.25 -1.35
N GLY A 83 14.24 10.58 -1.19
CA GLY A 83 13.74 11.53 -0.20
C GLY A 83 12.32 11.20 0.24
N GLN A 84 11.72 12.06 1.08
CA GLN A 84 10.36 11.89 1.58
C GLN A 84 9.29 11.80 0.46
N ALA A 85 9.55 12.42 -0.70
CA ALA A 85 8.67 12.36 -1.88
C ALA A 85 8.89 11.10 -2.74
N GLY A 86 9.76 10.16 -2.31
CA GLY A 86 10.13 8.99 -3.08
C GLY A 86 11.43 9.13 -3.87
N ILE A 87 11.62 8.29 -4.89
CA ILE A 87 12.78 8.35 -5.77
C ILE A 87 12.52 9.29 -6.93
N VAL A 88 13.50 10.16 -7.23
CA VAL A 88 13.48 11.07 -8.40
C VAL A 88 14.66 10.76 -9.29
N TYR A 89 14.39 10.41 -10.56
CA TYR A 89 15.40 10.29 -11.59
C TYR A 89 15.71 11.66 -12.19
N GLN A 90 16.97 12.07 -12.14
CA GLN A 90 17.39 13.28 -12.83
C GLN A 90 17.70 12.93 -14.30
N ASP A 91 17.17 13.75 -15.22
CA ASP A 91 17.42 13.57 -16.65
C ASP A 91 18.91 13.76 -16.94
N SER A 92 19.54 12.73 -17.47
CA SER A 92 20.92 12.81 -17.96
C SER A 92 20.87 13.16 -19.44
N LYS A 93 21.55 14.22 -19.82
CA LYS A 93 21.64 14.70 -21.22
C LYS A 93 22.38 13.73 -22.16
N LYS A 94 22.92 12.63 -21.64
CA LYS A 94 23.61 11.62 -22.47
C LYS A 94 22.62 10.57 -22.98
N ALA A 95 22.57 10.41 -24.29
CA ALA A 95 21.83 9.32 -24.90
C ALA A 95 22.45 7.96 -24.48
N VAL A 96 21.68 7.12 -23.83
CA VAL A 96 22.11 5.75 -23.45
C VAL A 96 21.94 4.86 -24.66
N SER A 97 23.00 4.20 -25.10
CA SER A 97 23.00 3.29 -26.25
C SER A 97 22.24 1.97 -25.99
N THR A 98 21.98 1.65 -24.72
CA THR A 98 21.29 0.40 -24.32
C THR A 98 20.29 0.70 -23.21
N LEU A 99 19.03 0.28 -23.39
CA LEU A 99 17.99 0.42 -22.37
C LEU A 99 18.34 -0.42 -21.15
N GLN A 100 18.55 0.22 -20.03
CA GLN A 100 18.80 -0.41 -18.75
C GLN A 100 17.54 -0.30 -17.87
N TYR A 101 17.13 -1.40 -17.28
CA TYR A 101 15.90 -1.49 -16.50
C TYR A 101 16.20 -1.63 -15.02
N ASN A 102 15.54 -0.80 -14.23
CA ASN A 102 15.45 -0.98 -12.80
C ASN A 102 14.08 -1.58 -12.43
N THR A 103 14.04 -2.22 -11.27
CA THR A 103 12.80 -2.77 -10.72
C THR A 103 12.59 -2.22 -9.31
N LEU A 104 11.45 -1.60 -9.08
CA LEU A 104 11.00 -1.12 -7.78
C LEU A 104 9.96 -2.09 -7.24
N LYS A 105 10.16 -2.60 -6.01
CA LYS A 105 9.25 -3.52 -5.33
C LYS A 105 8.82 -2.97 -3.99
N THR A 106 7.51 -2.96 -3.75
CA THR A 106 6.93 -2.67 -2.43
C THR A 106 6.57 -3.97 -1.72
N PRO A 107 6.92 -4.15 -0.44
CA PRO A 107 6.47 -5.29 0.35
C PRO A 107 4.99 -5.14 0.75
N ARG A 108 4.42 -6.17 1.36
CA ARG A 108 3.09 -6.07 2.00
C ARG A 108 3.12 -4.97 3.07
N GLY A 109 2.10 -4.10 3.09
CA GLY A 109 2.01 -2.95 3.96
C GLY A 109 3.03 -1.84 3.64
N GLY A 110 3.73 -1.92 2.51
CA GLY A 110 4.60 -0.86 1.99
C GLY A 110 3.93 -0.14 0.82
N GLU A 111 4.19 1.14 0.69
CA GLU A 111 3.85 1.97 -0.47
C GLU A 111 5.06 2.79 -0.87
N TYR A 112 5.16 3.18 -2.12
CA TYR A 112 6.30 4.00 -2.54
C TYR A 112 6.00 4.83 -3.79
N THR A 113 6.65 5.99 -3.87
CA THR A 113 6.52 6.88 -5.03
C THR A 113 7.81 6.91 -5.83
N VAL A 114 7.69 6.88 -7.16
CA VAL A 114 8.82 7.10 -8.07
C VAL A 114 8.47 8.15 -9.11
N VAL A 115 9.39 9.09 -9.34
CA VAL A 115 9.34 10.04 -10.45
C VAL A 115 10.30 9.53 -11.52
N LEU A 116 9.76 9.13 -12.65
CA LEU A 116 10.52 8.58 -13.77
C LEU A 116 11.27 9.67 -14.53
N SER A 117 12.18 9.30 -15.44
CA SER A 117 13.03 10.23 -16.18
C SER A 117 12.28 11.21 -17.11
N ASP A 118 11.02 10.92 -17.45
CA ASP A 118 10.13 11.81 -18.21
C ASP A 118 9.27 12.73 -17.31
N GLY A 119 9.46 12.67 -15.99
CA GLY A 119 8.67 13.40 -14.99
C GLY A 119 7.35 12.72 -14.61
N THR A 120 7.02 11.56 -15.18
CA THR A 120 5.85 10.78 -14.79
C THR A 120 5.99 10.33 -13.34
N LYS A 121 4.95 10.55 -12.52
CA LYS A 121 4.88 10.06 -11.15
C LYS A 121 4.10 8.76 -11.10
N VAL A 122 4.63 7.80 -10.35
CA VAL A 122 4.01 6.50 -10.13
C VAL A 122 3.96 6.23 -8.64
N TYR A 123 2.74 6.00 -8.13
CA TYR A 123 2.48 5.64 -6.75
C TYR A 123 2.20 4.14 -6.68
N LEU A 124 3.18 3.37 -6.19
CA LEU A 124 3.05 1.93 -6.02
C LEU A 124 2.35 1.60 -4.72
N ASN A 125 1.30 0.79 -4.82
CA ASN A 125 0.62 0.22 -3.66
C ASN A 125 1.41 -0.99 -3.09
N ALA A 126 0.95 -1.58 -1.99
CA ALA A 126 1.57 -2.71 -1.31
C ALA A 126 1.74 -3.93 -2.24
N ALA A 127 2.78 -4.75 -2.00
CA ALA A 127 3.03 -5.98 -2.75
C ALA A 127 3.02 -5.80 -4.29
N SER A 128 3.57 -4.68 -4.78
CA SER A 128 3.63 -4.34 -6.20
C SER A 128 5.06 -4.29 -6.72
N GLU A 129 5.19 -4.50 -8.01
CA GLU A 129 6.46 -4.46 -8.73
C GLU A 129 6.32 -3.60 -9.99
N LEU A 130 7.18 -2.59 -10.13
CA LEU A 130 7.30 -1.76 -11.32
C LEU A 130 8.69 -1.93 -11.93
N LYS A 131 8.76 -2.42 -13.18
CA LYS A 131 9.99 -2.48 -13.96
C LYS A 131 9.96 -1.39 -15.02
N TYR A 132 10.96 -0.54 -15.03
CA TYR A 132 11.05 0.64 -15.89
C TYR A 132 12.47 0.91 -16.33
N PRO A 133 12.68 1.52 -17.52
CA PRO A 133 14.01 1.90 -17.97
C PRO A 133 14.50 3.12 -17.20
N VAL A 134 15.81 3.19 -16.94
CA VAL A 134 16.46 4.37 -16.32
C VAL A 134 16.22 5.62 -17.17
N GLN A 135 16.26 5.47 -18.50
CA GLN A 135 15.90 6.49 -19.47
C GLN A 135 15.00 5.88 -20.56
N PHE A 136 13.94 6.61 -20.92
CA PHE A 136 13.02 6.13 -21.97
C PHE A 136 13.60 6.25 -23.38
N ASP A 137 13.10 5.38 -24.25
CA ASP A 137 13.35 5.43 -25.69
C ASP A 137 12.80 6.73 -26.32
N SER A 138 13.39 7.14 -27.44
CA SER A 138 12.95 8.31 -28.22
C SER A 138 11.57 8.12 -28.88
N LYS A 139 11.08 6.87 -29.04
CA LYS A 139 9.83 6.56 -29.74
C LYS A 139 8.68 6.27 -28.80
N LYS A 140 8.94 5.72 -27.62
CA LYS A 140 7.91 5.28 -26.65
C LYS A 140 8.45 5.28 -25.23
N ARG A 141 7.52 5.40 -24.27
CA ARG A 141 7.78 5.27 -22.84
C ARG A 141 7.06 4.02 -22.34
N GLN A 142 7.78 2.99 -21.91
CA GLN A 142 7.17 1.72 -21.52
C GLN A 142 7.65 1.26 -20.16
N VAL A 143 6.69 0.88 -19.32
CA VAL A 143 6.91 0.25 -18.00
C VAL A 143 6.14 -1.05 -17.91
N HIS A 144 6.55 -1.93 -17.00
CA HIS A 144 5.86 -3.18 -16.68
C HIS A 144 5.39 -3.14 -15.24
N LEU A 145 4.13 -3.50 -14.99
CA LEU A 145 3.51 -3.51 -13.69
C LEU A 145 2.97 -4.89 -13.33
N SER A 146 3.26 -5.32 -12.11
CA SER A 146 2.58 -6.40 -11.40
C SER A 146 2.14 -5.86 -10.04
N GLY A 147 0.89 -6.04 -9.65
CA GLY A 147 0.29 -5.42 -8.47
C GLY A 147 -0.56 -4.19 -8.82
N GLU A 148 -0.50 -3.14 -8.02
CA GLU A 148 -1.30 -1.95 -8.22
C GLU A 148 -0.46 -0.68 -8.19
N ALA A 149 -0.75 0.23 -9.13
CA ALA A 149 -0.14 1.54 -9.16
C ALA A 149 -1.08 2.60 -9.75
N TYR A 150 -0.99 3.81 -9.18
CA TYR A 150 -1.58 5.02 -9.74
C TYR A 150 -0.52 5.79 -10.51
N PHE A 151 -0.88 6.27 -11.69
CA PHE A 151 0.00 6.97 -12.63
C PHE A 151 -0.48 8.39 -12.89
N GLU A 152 0.41 9.37 -12.70
CA GLU A 152 0.28 10.75 -13.20
C GLU A 152 1.26 10.91 -14.36
N VAL A 153 0.81 10.62 -15.58
CA VAL A 153 1.70 10.59 -16.74
C VAL A 153 1.93 11.97 -17.31
N THR A 154 3.20 12.37 -17.42
CA THR A 154 3.59 13.61 -18.08
C THR A 154 3.13 13.62 -19.52
N ARG A 155 2.48 14.75 -19.93
CA ARG A 155 1.93 14.87 -21.29
C ARG A 155 3.05 14.94 -22.34
N ASP A 156 3.02 14.01 -23.26
CA ASP A 156 3.89 13.98 -24.45
C ASP A 156 3.12 13.29 -25.60
N THR A 157 2.68 14.10 -26.56
CA THR A 157 1.89 13.62 -27.70
C THR A 157 2.71 12.88 -28.75
N ASN A 158 4.04 13.03 -28.74
CA ASN A 158 4.95 12.42 -29.70
C ASN A 158 5.40 11.03 -29.25
N ARG A 159 5.45 10.80 -27.92
CA ARG A 159 5.89 9.53 -27.33
C ARG A 159 4.81 8.96 -26.42
N PRO A 160 4.03 7.97 -26.87
CA PRO A 160 3.04 7.31 -26.04
C PRO A 160 3.69 6.64 -24.82
N PHE A 161 2.98 6.67 -23.69
CA PHE A 161 3.34 5.94 -22.48
C PHE A 161 2.54 4.64 -22.41
N TYR A 162 3.24 3.54 -22.14
CA TYR A 162 2.66 2.21 -22.05
C TYR A 162 2.85 1.62 -20.66
N VAL A 163 1.76 1.14 -20.04
CA VAL A 163 1.81 0.23 -18.91
C VAL A 163 1.48 -1.16 -19.42
N VAL A 164 2.40 -2.10 -19.27
CA VAL A 164 2.27 -3.49 -19.70
C VAL A 164 2.09 -4.34 -18.45
N THR A 165 1.02 -5.11 -18.40
CA THR A 165 0.76 -6.14 -17.39
C THR A 165 0.76 -7.53 -18.05
N ASP A 166 0.48 -8.58 -17.29
CA ASP A 166 0.34 -9.92 -17.84
C ASP A 166 -0.89 -10.06 -18.77
N ALA A 167 -1.97 -9.32 -18.51
CA ALA A 167 -3.23 -9.42 -19.23
C ALA A 167 -3.42 -8.32 -20.28
N VAL A 168 -2.96 -7.09 -20.01
CA VAL A 168 -3.29 -5.92 -20.84
C VAL A 168 -2.07 -5.05 -21.16
N ARG A 169 -2.21 -4.24 -22.20
CA ARG A 169 -1.39 -3.07 -22.48
C ARG A 169 -2.26 -1.83 -22.45
N VAL A 170 -1.93 -0.91 -21.55
CA VAL A 170 -2.55 0.41 -21.41
C VAL A 170 -1.69 1.43 -22.14
N LYS A 171 -2.30 2.29 -22.98
CA LYS A 171 -1.63 3.32 -23.78
C LYS A 171 -2.22 4.69 -23.48
N VAL A 172 -1.35 5.65 -23.14
CA VAL A 172 -1.73 7.02 -22.82
C VAL A 172 -0.73 8.04 -23.39
N TYR A 173 -1.11 9.33 -23.39
CA TYR A 173 -0.25 10.44 -23.84
C TYR A 173 -0.08 11.55 -22.79
N GLY A 174 -0.71 11.43 -21.62
CA GLY A 174 -0.76 12.42 -20.54
C GLY A 174 -2.08 12.28 -19.82
N THR A 175 -2.13 11.45 -18.79
CA THR A 175 -3.37 10.87 -18.25
C THR A 175 -3.12 10.48 -16.80
N GLU A 176 -4.15 10.61 -15.98
CA GLU A 176 -4.17 10.11 -14.61
C GLU A 176 -5.07 8.89 -14.54
N PHE A 177 -4.52 7.76 -14.11
CA PHE A 177 -5.24 6.48 -14.08
C PHE A 177 -4.63 5.50 -13.08
N ASN A 178 -5.44 4.55 -12.62
CA ASN A 178 -5.01 3.43 -11.78
C ASN A 178 -5.02 2.12 -12.58
N VAL A 179 -4.05 1.27 -12.32
CA VAL A 179 -4.01 -0.11 -12.83
C VAL A 179 -3.84 -1.05 -11.65
N ASN A 180 -4.72 -2.04 -11.54
CA ASN A 180 -4.73 -3.04 -10.48
C ASN A 180 -4.74 -4.44 -11.09
N THR A 181 -3.77 -5.27 -10.70
CA THR A 181 -3.60 -6.65 -11.17
C THR A 181 -3.70 -7.70 -10.04
N TYR A 182 -4.18 -7.32 -8.84
CA TYR A 182 -4.26 -8.26 -7.70
C TYR A 182 -5.40 -9.28 -7.82
N GLY A 183 -6.43 -8.96 -8.59
CA GLY A 183 -7.66 -9.74 -8.63
C GLY A 183 -7.52 -11.07 -9.34
N ILE A 184 -8.27 -12.08 -8.86
CA ILE A 184 -8.45 -13.37 -9.56
C ILE A 184 -9.24 -13.15 -10.87
N GLY A 185 -9.95 -12.02 -11.00
CA GLY A 185 -10.77 -11.61 -12.15
C GLY A 185 -10.03 -10.76 -13.17
N GLY A 186 -8.69 -10.76 -13.18
CA GLY A 186 -7.93 -10.06 -14.22
C GLY A 186 -7.42 -8.66 -13.85
N THR A 187 -7.05 -7.88 -14.87
CA THR A 187 -6.52 -6.53 -14.69
C THR A 187 -7.64 -5.50 -14.76
N GLN A 188 -7.75 -4.67 -13.72
CA GLN A 188 -8.66 -3.53 -13.67
C GLN A 188 -7.89 -2.24 -13.97
N THR A 189 -8.49 -1.36 -14.78
CA THR A 189 -7.95 -0.02 -15.07
C THR A 189 -9.06 1.01 -14.85
N THR A 190 -8.78 2.01 -14.01
CA THR A 190 -9.71 3.12 -13.73
C THR A 190 -9.12 4.42 -14.27
N LEU A 191 -9.86 5.11 -15.12
CA LEU A 191 -9.46 6.40 -15.70
C LEU A 191 -9.97 7.56 -14.86
N VAL A 192 -9.06 8.42 -14.40
CA VAL A 192 -9.38 9.63 -13.63
C VAL A 192 -9.47 10.85 -14.55
N SER A 193 -8.43 11.10 -15.35
CA SER A 193 -8.41 12.25 -16.28
C SER A 193 -7.67 11.89 -17.56
N GLY A 194 -8.07 12.47 -18.68
CA GLY A 194 -7.43 12.29 -19.99
C GLY A 194 -8.10 11.21 -20.85
N LYS A 195 -7.30 10.42 -21.55
CA LYS A 195 -7.76 9.33 -22.43
C LYS A 195 -6.86 8.11 -22.30
N VAL A 196 -7.45 6.93 -22.25
CA VAL A 196 -6.76 5.65 -22.15
C VAL A 196 -7.20 4.75 -23.30
N GLY A 197 -6.24 4.19 -24.03
CA GLY A 197 -6.45 3.05 -24.90
C GLY A 197 -6.01 1.78 -24.19
N ILE A 198 -6.87 0.78 -24.10
CA ILE A 198 -6.58 -0.53 -23.51
C ILE A 198 -6.69 -1.61 -24.56
N ARG A 199 -5.69 -2.51 -24.56
CA ARG A 199 -5.69 -3.69 -25.40
C ARG A 199 -5.33 -4.92 -24.58
N GLY A 200 -6.18 -5.95 -24.61
CA GLY A 200 -5.86 -7.26 -24.05
C GLY A 200 -4.70 -7.91 -24.77
N LYS A 201 -3.88 -8.68 -24.05
CA LYS A 201 -2.68 -9.33 -24.61
C LYS A 201 -3.00 -10.27 -25.78
N SER A 202 -4.16 -10.92 -25.73
CA SER A 202 -4.67 -11.86 -26.75
C SER A 202 -5.60 -11.20 -27.77
N SER A 203 -5.78 -9.87 -27.73
CA SER A 203 -6.68 -9.12 -28.60
C SER A 203 -5.91 -8.07 -29.40
N GLU A 204 -6.27 -7.91 -30.68
CA GLU A 204 -5.77 -6.79 -31.48
C GLU A 204 -6.62 -5.53 -31.33
N ARG A 205 -7.84 -5.65 -30.75
CA ARG A 205 -8.76 -4.55 -30.59
C ARG A 205 -8.34 -3.66 -29.43
N GLU A 206 -8.22 -2.36 -29.68
CA GLU A 206 -8.01 -1.32 -28.66
C GLU A 206 -9.36 -0.74 -28.25
N TYR A 207 -9.60 -0.66 -26.95
CA TYR A 207 -10.79 -0.05 -26.34
C TYR A 207 -10.39 1.30 -25.78
N MET A 208 -11.15 2.34 -26.12
CA MET A 208 -10.93 3.68 -25.59
C MET A 208 -11.80 3.92 -24.38
N MET A 209 -11.20 4.45 -23.31
CA MET A 209 -11.90 4.82 -22.09
C MET A 209 -12.05 6.33 -21.99
N GLU A 210 -13.13 6.75 -21.37
CA GLU A 210 -13.42 8.11 -20.94
C GLU A 210 -13.27 8.26 -19.42
N PRO A 211 -13.05 9.47 -18.89
CA PRO A 211 -12.93 9.71 -17.46
C PRO A 211 -14.08 9.10 -16.64
N SER A 212 -13.78 8.62 -15.46
CA SER A 212 -14.68 7.92 -14.54
C SER A 212 -15.11 6.52 -14.99
N GLN A 213 -14.52 5.97 -16.05
CA GLN A 213 -14.77 4.58 -16.46
C GLN A 213 -13.77 3.62 -15.82
N LEU A 214 -14.24 2.40 -15.57
CA LEU A 214 -13.45 1.23 -15.18
C LEU A 214 -13.53 0.20 -16.30
N ALA A 215 -12.39 -0.34 -16.69
CA ALA A 215 -12.30 -1.48 -17.59
C ALA A 215 -11.67 -2.67 -16.83
N GLU A 216 -12.21 -3.85 -17.08
CA GLU A 216 -11.74 -5.12 -16.52
C GLU A 216 -11.47 -6.11 -17.66
N PHE A 217 -10.33 -6.79 -17.56
CA PHE A 217 -9.87 -7.78 -18.53
C PHE A 217 -9.42 -9.03 -17.80
N ASP A 218 -10.03 -10.15 -18.13
CA ASP A 218 -9.69 -11.50 -17.67
C ASP A 218 -8.49 -12.09 -18.44
#